data_6e8aa5c459aaf0dbaacc76d835a0da98
#
_entry.id   6e8aa5c459aaf0dbaacc76d835a0da98
#
_cell.length_a   1.000
_cell.length_b   1.000
_cell.length_c   1.000
_cell.angle_alpha   90.00
_cell.angle_beta   90.00
_cell.angle_gamma   90.00
#
_symmetry.space_group_name_H-M   'P 1'
#
loop_
_entity.id
_entity.type
_entity.pdbx_description
1 polymer ?
#
loop_
_entity_poly.entity_id
_entity_poly.type
_entity_poly.pdbx_seq_one_letter_code
_entity_poly.pdbx_strand_id
1 'polypeptide(L)'
;MSQAEQPLISHLVELRTRLMRSILAILLVFVGLIYFSNNIYDFVAQPLLSQLPEGTSMIATDVATPFITPIKLTLMVSFFVAIPYLLYQAWAFIAPGLYQHERRMVLPLVASSAVLFYAGMAFAYYVVFPLVFGFFTSTAPAGVTVATDIASYLDFVLTLFFAFGVAFEIPIATILLCWTGVTTPKSLKEKRPYVIVGVFVVGMLLTPPDVFSQTLLAIPMWALWELGLFFARFYVKKDDAAEQAQVDEEH
;
A
#
# COMPACT_ATOMS: atom_id res chain seq x y z
N MET A 1 20.71 -19.78 29.67
CA MET A 1 20.03 -19.23 28.47
C MET A 1 20.58 -19.98 27.28
N SER A 2 19.73 -20.68 26.52
CA SER A 2 20.16 -21.54 25.41
C SER A 2 20.68 -20.67 24.24
N GLN A 3 21.63 -21.15 23.45
CA GLN A 3 22.19 -20.46 22.29
C GLN A 3 21.15 -20.09 21.23
N ALA A 4 19.97 -20.70 21.25
CA ALA A 4 18.85 -20.41 20.37
C ALA A 4 18.01 -19.17 20.79
N GLU A 5 18.10 -18.71 22.03
CA GLU A 5 17.35 -17.53 22.52
C GLU A 5 18.02 -16.20 22.16
N GLN A 6 19.34 -16.19 21.97
CA GLN A 6 20.10 -14.98 21.62
C GLN A 6 19.73 -14.38 20.25
N PRO A 7 19.53 -15.17 19.16
CA PRO A 7 19.15 -14.60 17.87
C PRO A 7 17.73 -14.03 17.87
N LEU A 8 16.78 -14.61 18.60
CA LEU A 8 15.41 -14.08 18.69
C LEU A 8 15.36 -12.75 19.44
N ILE A 9 16.07 -12.64 20.56
CA ILE A 9 16.11 -11.41 21.35
C ILE A 9 16.77 -10.27 20.55
N SER A 10 17.87 -10.54 19.87
CA SER A 10 18.53 -9.55 19.02
C SER A 10 17.63 -9.05 17.89
N HIS A 11 16.86 -9.94 17.27
CA HIS A 11 15.90 -9.59 16.21
C HIS A 11 14.74 -8.73 16.73
N LEU A 12 14.22 -9.02 17.91
CA LEU A 12 13.18 -8.21 18.57
C LEU A 12 13.70 -6.80 18.96
N VAL A 13 14.94 -6.69 19.42
CA VAL A 13 15.59 -5.40 19.75
C VAL A 13 15.79 -4.59 18.46
N GLU A 14 16.17 -5.23 17.36
CA GLU A 14 16.28 -4.59 16.05
C GLU A 14 14.93 -4.07 15.57
N LEU A 15 13.87 -4.89 15.63
CA LEU A 15 12.49 -4.49 15.28
C LEU A 15 12.04 -3.27 16.06
N ARG A 16 12.23 -3.28 17.40
CA ARG A 16 11.92 -2.13 18.26
C ARG A 16 12.64 -0.87 17.81
N THR A 17 13.93 -0.97 17.55
CA THR A 17 14.75 0.19 17.16
C THR A 17 14.31 0.77 15.84
N ARG A 18 14.00 -0.08 14.85
CA ARG A 18 13.50 0.32 13.52
C ARG A 18 12.12 0.95 13.61
N LEU A 19 11.22 0.36 14.42
CA LEU A 19 9.89 0.90 14.66
C LEU A 19 9.95 2.29 15.30
N MET A 20 10.78 2.49 16.34
CA MET A 20 10.96 3.78 16.98
C MET A 20 11.50 4.84 16.01
N ARG A 21 12.46 4.50 15.15
CA ARG A 21 12.96 5.40 14.11
C ARG A 21 11.87 5.75 13.07
N SER A 22 11.03 4.80 12.71
CA SER A 22 9.90 5.01 11.79
C SER A 22 8.87 5.96 12.39
N ILE A 23 8.49 5.76 13.65
CA ILE A 23 7.57 6.65 14.38
C ILE A 23 8.14 8.06 14.48
N LEU A 24 9.41 8.17 14.84
CA LEU A 24 10.08 9.49 14.95
C LEU A 24 10.08 10.22 13.60
N ALA A 25 10.35 9.52 12.50
CA ALA A 25 10.30 10.10 11.16
C ALA A 25 8.91 10.64 10.81
N ILE A 26 7.85 9.86 11.08
CA ILE A 26 6.45 10.29 10.88
C ILE A 26 6.15 11.55 11.70
N LEU A 27 6.54 11.58 12.99
CA LEU A 27 6.28 12.72 13.87
C LEU A 27 7.04 13.98 13.42
N LEU A 28 8.26 13.85 12.92
CA LEU A 28 9.03 14.99 12.40
C LEU A 28 8.36 15.58 11.17
N VAL A 29 7.89 14.73 10.25
CA VAL A 29 7.14 15.17 9.06
C VAL A 29 5.81 15.80 9.48
N PHE A 30 5.10 15.22 10.46
CA PHE A 30 3.83 15.75 10.97
C PHE A 30 3.98 17.15 11.53
N VAL A 31 5.01 17.40 12.36
CA VAL A 31 5.28 18.74 12.91
C VAL A 31 5.55 19.76 11.79
N GLY A 32 6.20 19.33 10.69
CA GLY A 32 6.41 20.19 9.53
C GLY A 32 5.15 20.48 8.72
N LEU A 33 4.21 19.52 8.66
CA LEU A 33 3.02 19.61 7.81
C LEU A 33 1.78 20.16 8.54
N ILE A 34 1.74 20.20 9.87
CA ILE A 34 0.55 20.58 10.65
C ILE A 34 0.04 21.97 10.30
N TYR A 35 0.93 22.89 9.95
CA TYR A 35 0.56 24.24 9.53
C TYR A 35 -0.29 24.24 8.25
N PHE A 36 -0.12 23.26 7.37
CA PHE A 36 -0.81 23.12 6.08
C PHE A 36 -2.04 22.20 6.14
N SER A 37 -2.52 21.82 7.32
CA SER A 37 -3.57 20.82 7.51
C SER A 37 -4.86 21.10 6.70
N ASN A 38 -5.31 22.35 6.63
CA ASN A 38 -6.51 22.73 5.87
C ASN A 38 -6.27 22.62 4.35
N ASN A 39 -5.11 23.05 3.86
CA ASN A 39 -4.77 22.94 2.43
C ASN A 39 -4.68 21.47 1.98
N ILE A 40 -4.14 20.61 2.86
CA ILE A 40 -4.07 19.16 2.63
C ILE A 40 -5.49 18.58 2.57
N TYR A 41 -6.36 18.99 3.49
CA TYR A 41 -7.76 18.57 3.49
C TYR A 41 -8.48 18.97 2.19
N ASP A 42 -8.37 20.23 1.78
CA ASP A 42 -9.02 20.74 0.57
C ASP A 42 -8.59 19.95 -0.68
N PHE A 43 -7.29 19.64 -0.80
CA PHE A 43 -6.77 18.84 -1.90
C PHE A 43 -7.35 17.41 -1.92
N VAL A 44 -7.41 16.74 -0.76
CA VAL A 44 -7.92 15.35 -0.66
C VAL A 44 -9.44 15.30 -0.82
N ALA A 45 -10.16 16.36 -0.47
CA ALA A 45 -11.62 16.42 -0.61
C ALA A 45 -12.09 16.65 -2.06
N GLN A 46 -11.25 17.17 -2.93
CA GLN A 46 -11.57 17.52 -4.33
C GLN A 46 -12.26 16.40 -5.13
N PRO A 47 -11.82 15.14 -5.12
CA PRO A 47 -12.45 14.07 -5.91
C PRO A 47 -13.92 13.83 -5.57
N LEU A 48 -14.29 13.95 -4.29
CA LEU A 48 -15.70 13.87 -3.90
C LEU A 48 -16.47 15.11 -4.30
N LEU A 49 -15.93 16.31 -3.97
CA LEU A 49 -16.58 17.57 -4.27
C LEU A 49 -16.92 17.72 -5.75
N SER A 50 -16.06 17.19 -6.63
CA SER A 50 -16.31 17.19 -8.08
C SER A 50 -17.42 16.24 -8.55
N GLN A 51 -17.85 15.31 -7.72
CA GLN A 51 -18.91 14.33 -8.02
C GLN A 51 -20.23 14.65 -7.30
N LEU A 52 -20.23 15.63 -6.41
CA LEU A 52 -21.45 16.05 -5.72
C LEU A 52 -22.34 16.91 -6.64
N PRO A 53 -23.67 16.78 -6.55
CA PRO A 53 -24.62 17.67 -7.24
C PRO A 53 -24.41 19.15 -6.88
N GLU A 54 -24.68 20.06 -7.82
CA GLU A 54 -24.57 21.50 -7.58
C GLU A 54 -25.39 21.93 -6.35
N GLY A 55 -24.78 22.71 -5.47
CA GLY A 55 -25.40 23.21 -4.24
C GLY A 55 -25.37 22.24 -3.05
N THR A 56 -24.76 21.06 -3.19
CA THR A 56 -24.51 20.15 -2.07
C THR A 56 -23.10 20.35 -1.51
N SER A 57 -22.93 20.12 -0.19
CA SER A 57 -21.64 20.18 0.50
C SER A 57 -21.50 19.00 1.46
N MET A 58 -20.25 18.70 1.85
CA MET A 58 -20.02 17.78 2.94
C MET A 58 -20.55 18.33 4.25
N ILE A 59 -21.02 17.44 5.13
CA ILE A 59 -21.51 17.80 6.46
C ILE A 59 -20.53 17.31 7.53
N ALA A 60 -20.55 17.98 8.69
CA ALA A 60 -19.91 17.51 9.89
C ALA A 60 -21.00 17.07 10.88
N THR A 61 -21.03 15.79 11.20
CA THR A 61 -22.05 15.21 12.10
C THR A 61 -21.71 15.39 13.57
N ASP A 62 -20.45 15.63 13.91
CA ASP A 62 -19.96 15.88 15.25
C ASP A 62 -19.25 17.24 15.34
N VAL A 63 -19.38 17.91 16.49
CA VAL A 63 -18.85 19.26 16.74
C VAL A 63 -17.31 19.30 16.63
N ALA A 64 -16.62 18.25 17.03
CA ALA A 64 -15.15 18.17 16.99
C ALA A 64 -14.59 17.79 15.62
N THR A 65 -15.39 17.20 14.74
CA THR A 65 -14.97 16.66 13.43
C THR A 65 -14.27 17.70 12.55
N PRO A 66 -14.76 18.95 12.38
CA PRO A 66 -14.09 19.93 11.52
C PRO A 66 -12.66 20.28 11.97
N PHE A 67 -12.37 20.12 13.25
CA PHE A 67 -11.05 20.36 13.82
C PHE A 67 -10.16 19.11 13.76
N ILE A 68 -10.70 17.94 14.16
CA ILE A 68 -9.91 16.70 14.25
C ILE A 68 -9.59 16.12 12.87
N THR A 69 -10.51 16.21 11.90
CA THR A 69 -10.36 15.61 10.58
C THR A 69 -9.13 16.13 9.80
N PRO A 70 -8.86 17.45 9.69
CA PRO A 70 -7.64 17.94 9.05
C PRO A 70 -6.35 17.49 9.75
N ILE A 71 -6.37 17.39 11.09
CA ILE A 71 -5.21 16.92 11.88
C ILE A 71 -4.95 15.44 11.62
N LYS A 72 -6.01 14.60 11.66
CA LYS A 72 -5.93 13.17 11.36
C LYS A 72 -5.40 12.93 9.94
N LEU A 73 -5.92 13.68 8.96
CA LEU A 73 -5.45 13.63 7.59
C LEU A 73 -3.96 14.01 7.50
N THR A 74 -3.54 15.07 8.17
CA THR A 74 -2.14 15.52 8.17
C THR A 74 -1.22 14.45 8.76
N LEU A 75 -1.64 13.78 9.81
CA LEU A 75 -0.88 12.66 10.39
C LEU A 75 -0.72 11.52 9.38
N MET A 76 -1.80 11.17 8.66
CA MET A 76 -1.75 10.12 7.64
C MET A 76 -0.93 10.52 6.42
N VAL A 77 -1.02 11.78 5.97
CA VAL A 77 -0.15 12.29 4.91
C VAL A 77 1.32 12.28 5.35
N SER A 78 1.60 12.57 6.63
CA SER A 78 2.94 12.47 7.18
C SER A 78 3.48 11.03 7.14
N PHE A 79 2.61 10.06 7.42
CA PHE A 79 2.93 8.64 7.21
C PHE A 79 3.26 8.36 5.74
N PHE A 80 2.43 8.81 4.80
CA PHE A 80 2.66 8.60 3.36
C PHE A 80 3.94 9.28 2.87
N VAL A 81 4.24 10.48 3.32
CA VAL A 81 5.50 11.17 2.98
C VAL A 81 6.72 10.43 3.53
N ALA A 82 6.59 9.80 4.70
CA ALA A 82 7.66 9.00 5.31
C ALA A 82 7.83 7.60 4.68
N ILE A 83 6.95 7.16 3.76
CA ILE A 83 6.97 5.82 3.15
C ILE A 83 8.35 5.39 2.63
N PRO A 84 9.14 6.19 1.90
CA PRO A 84 10.44 5.74 1.42
C PRO A 84 11.37 5.31 2.57
N TYR A 85 11.33 6.04 3.67
CA TYR A 85 12.10 5.71 4.87
C TYR A 85 11.53 4.50 5.61
N LEU A 86 10.20 4.38 5.70
CA LEU A 86 9.54 3.23 6.31
C LEU A 86 9.83 1.95 5.52
N LEU A 87 9.74 2.00 4.21
CA LEU A 87 10.09 0.87 3.33
C LEU A 87 11.56 0.50 3.48
N TYR A 88 12.46 1.47 3.55
CA TYR A 88 13.87 1.20 3.85
C TYR A 88 14.03 0.47 5.19
N GLN A 89 13.34 0.88 6.25
CA GLN A 89 13.40 0.19 7.55
C GLN A 89 12.79 -1.22 7.49
N ALA A 90 11.68 -1.38 6.76
CA ALA A 90 11.03 -2.68 6.57
C ALA A 90 11.90 -3.65 5.77
N TRP A 91 12.41 -3.24 4.62
CA TRP A 91 13.29 -4.08 3.79
C TRP A 91 14.60 -4.41 4.50
N ALA A 92 15.18 -3.47 5.22
CA ALA A 92 16.38 -3.69 6.01
C ALA A 92 16.16 -4.69 7.16
N PHE A 93 14.93 -4.85 7.66
CA PHE A 93 14.56 -5.83 8.67
C PHE A 93 14.29 -7.22 8.07
N ILE A 94 13.59 -7.28 6.93
CA ILE A 94 13.13 -8.54 6.32
C ILE A 94 14.28 -9.28 5.61
N ALA A 95 15.24 -8.54 5.05
CA ALA A 95 16.29 -9.09 4.20
C ALA A 95 17.72 -9.00 4.78
N PRO A 96 17.98 -9.40 6.05
CA PRO A 96 19.34 -9.40 6.59
C PRO A 96 20.28 -10.36 5.84
N GLY A 97 19.77 -11.47 5.28
CA GLY A 97 20.52 -12.41 4.44
C GLY A 97 20.95 -11.84 3.10
N LEU A 98 20.12 -10.97 2.48
CA LEU A 98 20.42 -10.28 1.23
C LEU A 98 21.53 -9.22 1.41
N TYR A 99 21.62 -8.63 2.61
CA TYR A 99 22.53 -7.52 2.92
C TYR A 99 24.01 -7.89 2.87
N GLN A 100 24.37 -9.16 3.04
CA GLN A 100 25.78 -9.57 3.13
C GLN A 100 26.47 -9.62 1.76
N HIS A 101 25.75 -9.93 0.68
CA HIS A 101 26.34 -10.10 -0.65
C HIS A 101 26.01 -8.97 -1.64
N GLU A 102 24.88 -8.25 -1.50
CA GLU A 102 24.43 -7.27 -2.50
C GLU A 102 23.82 -5.99 -1.92
N ARG A 103 24.57 -5.29 -1.05
CA ARG A 103 24.14 -3.97 -0.52
C ARG A 103 23.73 -2.95 -1.59
N ARG A 104 24.21 -3.12 -2.81
CA ARG A 104 23.91 -2.22 -3.94
C ARG A 104 22.46 -2.38 -4.45
N MET A 105 21.79 -3.50 -4.19
CA MET A 105 20.42 -3.73 -4.66
C MET A 105 19.34 -3.19 -3.72
N VAL A 106 19.66 -2.89 -2.46
CA VAL A 106 18.67 -2.38 -1.49
C VAL A 106 18.15 -1.02 -1.90
N LEU A 107 19.01 -0.12 -2.36
CA LEU A 107 18.59 1.23 -2.74
C LEU A 107 17.66 1.24 -3.97
N PRO A 108 17.94 0.55 -5.08
CA PRO A 108 17.00 0.39 -6.19
C PRO A 108 15.69 -0.27 -5.77
N LEU A 109 15.74 -1.28 -4.88
CA LEU A 109 14.57 -1.96 -4.35
C LEU A 109 13.67 -0.99 -3.57
N VAL A 110 14.21 -0.25 -2.61
CA VAL A 110 13.47 0.74 -1.84
C VAL A 110 12.94 1.85 -2.74
N ALA A 111 13.71 2.31 -3.72
CA ALA A 111 13.27 3.33 -4.66
C ALA A 111 12.10 2.83 -5.53
N SER A 112 12.17 1.60 -6.05
CA SER A 112 11.07 1.01 -6.83
C SER A 112 9.83 0.77 -5.97
N SER A 113 9.97 0.28 -4.74
CA SER A 113 8.88 0.18 -3.76
C SER A 113 8.23 1.53 -3.50
N ALA A 114 9.00 2.57 -3.19
CA ALA A 114 8.44 3.90 -2.96
C ALA A 114 7.68 4.44 -4.18
N VAL A 115 8.24 4.26 -5.39
CA VAL A 115 7.57 4.65 -6.64
C VAL A 115 6.27 3.88 -6.84
N LEU A 116 6.26 2.56 -6.62
CA LEU A 116 5.04 1.76 -6.75
C LEU A 116 4.01 2.13 -5.69
N PHE A 117 4.41 2.35 -4.45
CA PHE A 117 3.48 2.79 -3.40
C PHE A 117 2.78 4.09 -3.77
N TYR A 118 3.53 5.10 -4.22
CA TYR A 118 2.93 6.37 -4.67
C TYR A 118 2.11 6.22 -5.96
N ALA A 119 2.51 5.32 -6.86
CA ALA A 119 1.69 4.98 -8.03
C ALA A 119 0.36 4.34 -7.62
N GLY A 120 0.36 3.50 -6.57
CA GLY A 120 -0.85 2.94 -5.98
C GLY A 120 -1.77 3.99 -5.39
N MET A 121 -1.23 4.96 -4.65
CA MET A 121 -2.00 6.10 -4.14
C MET A 121 -2.56 6.97 -5.28
N ALA A 122 -1.75 7.26 -6.30
CA ALA A 122 -2.19 8.00 -7.48
C ALA A 122 -3.29 7.24 -8.24
N PHE A 123 -3.17 5.93 -8.38
CA PHE A 123 -4.21 5.09 -8.96
C PHE A 123 -5.51 5.14 -8.16
N ALA A 124 -5.44 5.08 -6.83
CA ALA A 124 -6.62 5.26 -5.97
C ALA A 124 -7.27 6.63 -6.20
N TYR A 125 -6.48 7.71 -6.23
CA TYR A 125 -6.97 9.07 -6.36
C TYR A 125 -7.61 9.35 -7.74
N TYR A 126 -6.91 8.99 -8.82
CA TYR A 126 -7.33 9.37 -10.18
C TYR A 126 -8.26 8.36 -10.84
N VAL A 127 -8.25 7.09 -10.42
CA VAL A 127 -9.03 6.03 -11.04
C VAL A 127 -10.12 5.51 -10.11
N VAL A 128 -9.75 5.06 -8.90
CA VAL A 128 -10.69 4.39 -8.01
C VAL A 128 -11.72 5.36 -7.44
N PHE A 129 -11.31 6.51 -6.91
CA PHE A 129 -12.23 7.47 -6.30
C PHE A 129 -13.31 7.96 -7.25
N PRO A 130 -13.00 8.46 -8.47
CA PRO A 130 -14.05 8.87 -9.40
C PRO A 130 -15.04 7.75 -9.73
N LEU A 131 -14.56 6.53 -9.90
CA LEU A 131 -15.41 5.39 -10.20
C LEU A 131 -16.33 5.00 -9.03
N VAL A 132 -15.78 4.92 -7.82
CA VAL A 132 -16.53 4.54 -6.61
C VAL A 132 -17.53 5.63 -6.23
N PHE A 133 -17.11 6.89 -6.19
CA PHE A 133 -18.01 8.00 -5.84
C PHE A 133 -19.04 8.25 -6.92
N GLY A 134 -18.68 8.15 -8.20
CA GLY A 134 -19.62 8.21 -9.32
C GLY A 134 -20.69 7.13 -9.21
N PHE A 135 -20.31 5.89 -8.85
CA PHE A 135 -21.26 4.81 -8.62
C PHE A 135 -22.19 5.12 -7.44
N PHE A 136 -21.66 5.48 -6.27
CA PHE A 136 -22.49 5.75 -5.08
C PHE A 136 -23.46 6.93 -5.29
N THR A 137 -23.02 8.00 -5.95
CA THR A 137 -23.87 9.16 -6.23
C THR A 137 -24.94 8.82 -7.28
N SER A 138 -24.63 8.02 -8.30
CA SER A 138 -25.59 7.60 -9.34
C SER A 138 -26.63 6.60 -8.86
N THR A 139 -26.33 5.84 -7.80
CA THR A 139 -27.21 4.78 -7.28
C THR A 139 -28.17 5.32 -6.18
N ALA A 140 -28.01 6.59 -5.78
CA ALA A 140 -28.90 7.20 -4.79
C ALA A 140 -30.35 7.20 -5.27
N PRO A 141 -31.34 6.74 -4.45
CA PRO A 141 -32.74 6.76 -4.82
C PRO A 141 -33.28 8.15 -5.07
N ALA A 142 -34.27 8.28 -5.97
CA ALA A 142 -34.91 9.54 -6.26
C ALA A 142 -35.47 10.20 -4.98
N GLY A 143 -35.13 11.48 -4.77
CA GLY A 143 -35.58 12.23 -3.59
C GLY A 143 -34.67 12.10 -2.34
N VAL A 144 -33.58 11.35 -2.44
CA VAL A 144 -32.55 11.27 -1.39
C VAL A 144 -31.41 12.23 -1.71
N THR A 145 -31.15 13.15 -0.80
CA THR A 145 -29.98 14.05 -0.92
C THR A 145 -28.75 13.33 -0.34
N VAL A 146 -27.70 13.19 -1.16
CA VAL A 146 -26.43 12.61 -0.69
C VAL A 146 -25.71 13.67 0.13
N ALA A 147 -25.68 13.52 1.45
CA ALA A 147 -24.94 14.36 2.39
C ALA A 147 -23.83 13.53 3.03
N THR A 148 -22.61 13.64 2.49
CA THR A 148 -21.48 12.86 2.96
C THR A 148 -20.83 13.53 4.16
N ASP A 149 -20.69 12.78 5.27
CA ASP A 149 -19.95 13.22 6.45
C ASP A 149 -18.44 13.26 6.18
N ILE A 150 -17.79 14.36 6.60
CA ILE A 150 -16.36 14.61 6.33
C ILE A 150 -15.44 13.58 6.99
N ALA A 151 -15.77 13.05 8.18
CA ALA A 151 -14.95 12.04 8.86
C ALA A 151 -15.06 10.69 8.14
N SER A 152 -16.29 10.27 7.81
CA SER A 152 -16.56 9.02 7.12
C SER A 152 -15.90 9.00 5.73
N TYR A 153 -15.98 10.12 5.01
CA TYR A 153 -15.29 10.28 3.73
C TYR A 153 -13.78 10.12 3.87
N LEU A 154 -13.19 10.82 4.84
CA LEU A 154 -11.76 10.77 5.06
C LEU A 154 -11.28 9.37 5.42
N ASP A 155 -11.98 8.68 6.31
CA ASP A 155 -11.64 7.32 6.72
C ASP A 155 -11.67 6.35 5.53
N PHE A 156 -12.66 6.49 4.66
CA PHE A 156 -12.76 5.71 3.43
C PHE A 156 -11.57 5.99 2.48
N VAL A 157 -11.29 7.27 2.21
CA VAL A 157 -10.19 7.69 1.33
C VAL A 157 -8.84 7.22 1.84
N LEU A 158 -8.55 7.41 3.13
CA LEU A 158 -7.29 7.00 3.73
C LEU A 158 -7.12 5.48 3.70
N THR A 159 -8.20 4.75 3.93
CA THR A 159 -8.20 3.28 3.83
C THR A 159 -7.86 2.82 2.41
N LEU A 160 -8.44 3.44 1.39
CA LEU A 160 -8.13 3.12 0.00
C LEU A 160 -6.70 3.52 -0.40
N PHE A 161 -6.21 4.67 0.03
CA PHE A 161 -4.81 5.06 -0.21
C PHE A 161 -3.83 4.04 0.36
N PHE A 162 -4.06 3.62 1.60
CA PHE A 162 -3.23 2.62 2.25
C PHE A 162 -3.33 1.26 1.54
N ALA A 163 -4.55 0.82 1.23
CA ALA A 163 -4.79 -0.46 0.58
C ALA A 163 -4.14 -0.55 -0.80
N PHE A 164 -4.32 0.48 -1.65
CA PHE A 164 -3.69 0.49 -2.98
C PHE A 164 -2.19 0.75 -2.91
N GLY A 165 -1.71 1.59 -1.98
CA GLY A 165 -0.29 1.74 -1.74
C GLY A 165 0.38 0.39 -1.42
N VAL A 166 -0.19 -0.38 -0.49
CA VAL A 166 0.30 -1.72 -0.13
C VAL A 166 0.07 -2.74 -1.26
N ALA A 167 -1.05 -2.69 -1.97
CA ALA A 167 -1.33 -3.61 -3.09
C ALA A 167 -0.30 -3.44 -4.23
N PHE A 168 0.17 -2.24 -4.48
CA PHE A 168 1.20 -1.98 -5.47
C PHE A 168 2.59 -2.49 -5.07
N GLU A 169 2.81 -2.86 -3.79
CA GLU A 169 4.01 -3.59 -3.35
C GLU A 169 3.97 -5.09 -3.70
N ILE A 170 2.80 -5.65 -4.02
CA ILE A 170 2.64 -7.08 -4.34
C ILE A 170 3.62 -7.55 -5.43
N PRO A 171 3.82 -6.84 -6.56
CA PRO A 171 4.78 -7.25 -7.58
C PRO A 171 6.21 -7.37 -7.05
N ILE A 172 6.66 -6.40 -6.24
CA ILE A 172 8.00 -6.41 -5.66
C ILE A 172 8.14 -7.53 -4.63
N ALA A 173 7.15 -7.69 -3.75
CA ALA A 173 7.13 -8.78 -2.78
C ALA A 173 7.18 -10.15 -3.46
N THR A 174 6.44 -10.33 -4.56
CA THR A 174 6.42 -11.56 -5.36
C THR A 174 7.79 -11.86 -5.97
N ILE A 175 8.42 -10.86 -6.59
CA ILE A 175 9.77 -11.00 -7.17
C ILE A 175 10.78 -11.37 -6.09
N LEU A 176 10.76 -10.68 -4.95
CA LEU A 176 11.69 -10.94 -3.85
C LEU A 176 11.51 -12.33 -3.24
N LEU A 177 10.28 -12.78 -3.02
CA LEU A 177 10.01 -14.12 -2.51
C LEU A 177 10.51 -15.22 -3.46
N CYS A 178 10.44 -14.99 -4.77
CA CYS A 178 11.01 -15.90 -5.75
C CYS A 178 12.54 -15.81 -5.80
N TRP A 179 13.10 -14.62 -5.75
CA TRP A 179 14.55 -14.41 -5.80
C TRP A 179 15.28 -14.93 -4.56
N THR A 180 14.67 -14.81 -3.38
CA THR A 180 15.20 -15.37 -2.12
C THR A 180 15.02 -16.89 -2.00
N GLY A 181 14.39 -17.54 -2.99
CA GLY A 181 14.15 -18.99 -2.97
C GLY A 181 13.06 -19.46 -1.98
N VAL A 182 12.36 -18.52 -1.30
CA VAL A 182 11.27 -18.86 -0.37
C VAL A 182 10.10 -19.52 -1.10
N THR A 183 9.88 -19.15 -2.36
CA THR A 183 8.85 -19.72 -3.23
C THR A 183 9.29 -19.70 -4.69
N THR A 184 8.55 -20.40 -5.54
CA THR A 184 8.78 -20.42 -6.99
C THR A 184 7.60 -19.82 -7.74
N PRO A 185 7.81 -19.26 -8.96
CA PRO A 185 6.73 -18.76 -9.77
C PRO A 185 5.66 -19.80 -10.09
N LYS A 186 6.05 -21.09 -10.14
CA LYS A 186 5.14 -22.24 -10.34
C LYS A 186 4.24 -22.44 -9.12
N SER A 187 4.81 -22.47 -7.92
CA SER A 187 4.05 -22.61 -6.67
C SER A 187 3.09 -21.43 -6.47
N LEU A 188 3.53 -20.19 -6.76
CA LEU A 188 2.66 -19.04 -6.69
C LEU A 188 1.50 -19.11 -7.69
N LYS A 189 1.75 -19.60 -8.90
CA LYS A 189 0.69 -19.80 -9.90
C LYS A 189 -0.39 -20.77 -9.43
N GLU A 190 -0.01 -21.84 -8.72
CA GLU A 190 -0.94 -22.81 -8.15
C GLU A 190 -1.81 -22.20 -7.04
N LYS A 191 -1.34 -21.13 -6.38
CA LYS A 191 -2.08 -20.40 -5.33
C LYS A 191 -3.05 -19.34 -5.86
N ARG A 192 -3.19 -19.15 -7.16
CA ARG A 192 -4.12 -18.19 -7.78
C ARG A 192 -5.55 -18.19 -7.21
N PRO A 193 -6.22 -19.35 -7.02
CA PRO A 193 -7.57 -19.36 -6.46
C PRO A 193 -7.64 -18.72 -5.08
N TYR A 194 -6.62 -18.96 -4.24
CA TYR A 194 -6.55 -18.38 -2.89
C TYR A 194 -6.32 -16.87 -2.93
N VAL A 195 -5.51 -16.39 -3.88
CA VAL A 195 -5.26 -14.95 -4.07
C VAL A 195 -6.54 -14.26 -4.52
N ILE A 196 -7.28 -14.84 -5.49
CA ILE A 196 -8.57 -14.30 -5.93
C ILE A 196 -9.53 -14.18 -4.75
N VAL A 197 -9.69 -15.23 -3.96
CA VAL A 197 -10.53 -15.16 -2.75
C VAL A 197 -10.00 -14.10 -1.78
N GLY A 198 -8.69 -14.04 -1.56
CA GLY A 198 -8.04 -13.06 -0.68
C GLY A 198 -8.30 -11.61 -1.09
N VAL A 199 -8.19 -11.26 -2.38
CA VAL A 199 -8.46 -9.89 -2.84
C VAL A 199 -9.93 -9.50 -2.72
N PHE A 200 -10.86 -10.45 -2.88
CA PHE A 200 -12.28 -10.20 -2.63
C PHE A 200 -12.58 -10.02 -1.14
N VAL A 201 -11.94 -10.78 -0.25
CA VAL A 201 -12.03 -10.58 1.21
C VAL A 201 -11.49 -9.20 1.60
N VAL A 202 -10.34 -8.80 1.05
CA VAL A 202 -9.79 -7.46 1.28
C VAL A 202 -10.76 -6.39 0.76
N GLY A 203 -11.30 -6.55 -0.46
CA GLY A 203 -12.31 -5.64 -1.01
C GLY A 203 -13.53 -5.48 -0.09
N MET A 204 -14.04 -6.59 0.48
CA MET A 204 -15.15 -6.57 1.42
C MET A 204 -14.85 -5.81 2.72
N LEU A 205 -13.61 -5.83 3.19
CA LEU A 205 -13.19 -5.09 4.39
C LEU A 205 -13.01 -3.58 4.11
N LEU A 206 -12.71 -3.22 2.86
CA LEU A 206 -12.40 -1.85 2.47
C LEU A 206 -13.63 -1.05 2.00
N THR A 207 -14.67 -1.73 1.51
CA THR A 207 -15.88 -1.11 0.97
C THR A 207 -17.13 -1.68 1.62
N PRO A 208 -18.27 -0.95 1.55
CA PRO A 208 -19.56 -1.56 1.86
C PRO A 208 -19.74 -2.89 1.10
N PRO A 209 -20.47 -3.86 1.66
CA PRO A 209 -20.59 -5.20 1.07
C PRO A 209 -21.51 -5.17 -0.16
N ASP A 210 -21.03 -4.56 -1.24
CA ASP A 210 -21.68 -4.57 -2.56
C ASP A 210 -20.74 -5.19 -3.61
N VAL A 211 -21.33 -5.96 -4.53
CA VAL A 211 -20.59 -6.73 -5.53
C VAL A 211 -19.84 -5.82 -6.50
N PHE A 212 -20.37 -4.63 -6.79
CA PHE A 212 -19.78 -3.72 -7.78
C PHE A 212 -18.48 -3.10 -7.24
N SER A 213 -18.55 -2.41 -6.10
CA SER A 213 -17.36 -1.77 -5.49
C SER A 213 -16.29 -2.80 -5.13
N GLN A 214 -16.70 -3.97 -4.60
CA GLN A 214 -15.80 -5.06 -4.27
C GLN A 214 -15.06 -5.59 -5.52
N THR A 215 -15.76 -5.79 -6.64
CA THR A 215 -15.15 -6.24 -7.90
C THR A 215 -14.21 -5.17 -8.47
N LEU A 216 -14.61 -3.90 -8.40
CA LEU A 216 -13.82 -2.76 -8.86
C LEU A 216 -12.45 -2.69 -8.16
N LEU A 217 -12.39 -3.03 -6.86
CA LEU A 217 -11.15 -3.07 -6.10
C LEU A 217 -10.36 -4.36 -6.31
N ALA A 218 -11.05 -5.49 -6.41
CA ALA A 218 -10.41 -6.81 -6.54
C ALA A 218 -9.66 -6.98 -7.87
N ILE A 219 -10.21 -6.47 -8.99
CA ILE A 219 -9.60 -6.62 -10.31
C ILE A 219 -8.20 -5.99 -10.38
N PRO A 220 -7.97 -4.72 -10.00
CA PRO A 220 -6.62 -4.15 -9.98
C PRO A 220 -5.64 -4.89 -9.06
N MET A 221 -6.08 -5.32 -7.87
CA MET A 221 -5.24 -6.05 -6.93
C MET A 221 -4.82 -7.42 -7.50
N TRP A 222 -5.75 -8.13 -8.14
CA TRP A 222 -5.45 -9.38 -8.83
C TRP A 222 -4.50 -9.16 -10.03
N ALA A 223 -4.72 -8.10 -10.81
CA ALA A 223 -3.83 -7.76 -11.93
C ALA A 223 -2.39 -7.47 -11.48
N LEU A 224 -2.22 -6.79 -10.34
CA LEU A 224 -0.91 -6.55 -9.74
C LEU A 224 -0.21 -7.86 -9.33
N TRP A 225 -0.95 -8.82 -8.80
CA TRP A 225 -0.44 -10.16 -8.52
C TRP A 225 0.05 -10.86 -9.80
N GLU A 226 -0.73 -10.84 -10.88
CA GLU A 226 -0.33 -11.44 -12.16
C GLU A 226 0.90 -10.74 -12.76
N LEU A 227 0.98 -9.41 -12.64
CA LEU A 227 2.18 -8.65 -13.04
C LEU A 227 3.41 -9.09 -12.24
N GLY A 228 3.27 -9.24 -10.91
CA GLY A 228 4.34 -9.75 -10.06
C GLY A 228 4.80 -11.14 -10.48
N LEU A 229 3.88 -12.05 -10.76
CA LEU A 229 4.16 -13.39 -11.27
C LEU A 229 4.86 -13.36 -12.64
N PHE A 230 4.43 -12.46 -13.53
CA PHE A 230 5.04 -12.30 -14.85
C PHE A 230 6.51 -11.87 -14.72
N PHE A 231 6.80 -10.85 -13.93
CA PHE A 231 8.15 -10.37 -13.73
C PHE A 231 9.04 -11.37 -12.97
N ALA A 232 8.51 -12.06 -11.96
CA ALA A 232 9.26 -13.06 -11.20
C ALA A 232 9.81 -14.19 -12.08
N ARG A 233 9.09 -14.57 -13.16
CA ARG A 233 9.56 -15.60 -14.11
C ARG A 233 10.82 -15.18 -14.88
N PHE A 234 10.98 -13.88 -15.18
CA PHE A 234 12.16 -13.39 -15.90
C PHE A 234 13.40 -13.40 -15.01
N TYR A 235 13.24 -13.09 -13.72
CA TYR A 235 14.35 -13.07 -12.77
C TYR A 235 14.88 -14.49 -12.51
N VAL A 236 13.99 -15.44 -12.17
CA VAL A 236 14.38 -16.85 -11.89
C VAL A 236 15.04 -17.49 -13.11
N LYS A 237 14.51 -17.30 -14.31
CA LYS A 237 15.11 -17.86 -15.54
C LYS A 237 16.51 -17.32 -15.86
N LYS A 238 16.81 -16.09 -15.44
CA LYS A 238 18.12 -15.47 -15.64
C LYS A 238 19.18 -16.05 -14.71
N ASP A 239 18.80 -16.36 -13.48
CA ASP A 239 19.69 -16.95 -12.48
C ASP A 239 20.02 -18.41 -12.86
N ASP A 240 19.02 -19.21 -13.26
CA ASP A 240 19.23 -20.59 -13.76
C ASP A 240 20.16 -20.61 -14.98
N ALA A 241 20.04 -19.64 -15.89
CA ALA A 241 20.89 -19.55 -17.07
C ALA A 241 22.33 -19.09 -16.74
N ALA A 242 22.49 -18.24 -15.73
CA ALA A 242 23.81 -17.77 -15.28
C ALA A 242 24.55 -18.89 -14.52
N GLU A 243 23.85 -19.68 -13.72
CA GLU A 243 24.41 -20.82 -13.00
C GLU A 243 24.83 -21.95 -13.96
N GLN A 244 24.02 -22.22 -14.99
CA GLN A 244 24.38 -23.18 -16.06
C GLN A 244 25.60 -22.73 -16.87
N ALA A 245 25.70 -21.44 -17.20
CA ALA A 245 26.86 -20.92 -17.93
C ALA A 245 28.17 -21.03 -17.14
N GLN A 246 28.12 -20.86 -15.80
CA GLN A 246 29.30 -21.04 -14.95
C GLN A 246 29.72 -22.51 -14.83
N VAL A 247 28.79 -23.44 -14.81
CA VAL A 247 29.09 -24.89 -14.79
C VAL A 247 29.70 -25.35 -16.12
N ASP A 248 29.25 -24.77 -17.23
CA ASP A 248 29.78 -25.08 -18.58
C ASP A 248 31.18 -24.48 -18.82
N GLU A 249 31.59 -23.41 -18.11
CA GLU A 249 32.92 -22.82 -18.16
C GLU A 249 33.96 -23.58 -17.28
N GLU A 250 33.50 -24.36 -16.27
CA GLU A 250 34.36 -25.15 -15.39
C GLU A 250 34.67 -26.58 -15.93
N HIS A 251 34.07 -26.99 -17.05
CA HIS A 251 34.27 -28.26 -17.73
C HIS A 251 34.92 -28.08 -19.11
#